data_f194a89f179208be9c0bc59a5814d500
#
_entry.id   f194a89f179208be9c0bc59a5814d500
#
_cell.length_a   1.000
_cell.length_b   1.000
_cell.length_c   1.000
_cell.angle_alpha   90.00
_cell.angle_beta   90.00
_cell.angle_gamma   90.00
#
_symmetry.space_group_name_H-M   'P 1'
#
loop_
_entity.id
_entity.type
_entity.pdbx_description
1 polymer ?
#
loop_
_entity_poly.entity_id
_entity_poly.type
_entity_poly.pdbx_seq_one_letter_code
_entity_poly.pdbx_strand_id
1 'polypeptide(L)'
;DWSGSMQTILENTMKQLFNLVWFCRKVNIPFEVYAFTNDAWSIGKDIPDNTNSYSHYNNQELLDPYRLQEMKEGDIYIEGGFRMVNILTSTAKTKDLDRMMLNLWLQARAFRGAMYQYARRFTLSGTPLNEAIISVGQLTKQLIKTAKLQKCHVIVLTDGEGYHSSFNQMRESYYDKEMTMGHCGLAPWKTTIRVGSKSFVGAKCESEFTCKLVEAVKSEIPNCNFIGIRILEKGGGRQFYSYYARNHYNFYEEMRDQMRKNGAVFINTKSFDLWCAVQQTTLHADDELEVDAGVEKRKIAQAFRKMNKNKKSNKLIVKEFIKQIA
;
A
#
# COMPACT_ATOMS: atom_id res chain seq x y z
N ASP A 1 2.04 1.39 0.96
CA ASP A 1 3.16 0.84 0.21
C ASP A 1 4.46 1.13 0.94
N TRP A 2 5.27 0.08 1.18
CA TRP A 2 6.56 0.16 1.86
C TRP A 2 7.66 -0.43 0.95
N SER A 3 7.69 0.06 -0.28
CA SER A 3 8.62 -0.38 -1.34
C SER A 3 9.81 0.55 -1.51
N GLY A 4 10.83 0.07 -2.23
CA GLY A 4 12.05 0.83 -2.50
C GLY A 4 11.80 2.10 -3.31
N SER A 5 10.85 2.10 -4.23
CA SER A 5 10.45 3.26 -5.02
C SER A 5 9.83 4.38 -4.16
N MET A 6 9.21 4.02 -3.03
CA MET A 6 8.64 4.98 -2.08
C MET A 6 9.70 5.82 -1.34
N GLN A 7 10.98 5.46 -1.38
CA GLN A 7 12.05 6.08 -0.59
C GLN A 7 12.02 7.62 -0.65
N THR A 8 11.89 8.18 -1.85
CA THR A 8 11.92 9.63 -2.06
C THR A 8 10.61 10.34 -1.69
N ILE A 9 9.51 9.60 -1.66
CA ILE A 9 8.15 10.15 -1.43
C ILE A 9 7.54 9.73 -0.10
N LEU A 10 8.18 8.81 0.62
CA LEU A 10 7.65 8.21 1.85
C LEU A 10 7.34 9.27 2.92
N GLU A 11 8.21 10.27 3.09
CA GLU A 11 7.99 11.37 4.03
C GLU A 11 6.68 12.13 3.73
N ASN A 12 6.42 12.43 2.45
CA ASN A 12 5.21 13.12 2.06
C ASN A 12 3.98 12.21 2.16
N THR A 13 4.15 10.92 1.88
CA THR A 13 3.10 9.91 2.08
C THR A 13 2.70 9.81 3.55
N MET A 14 3.68 9.82 4.48
CA MET A 14 3.40 9.84 5.91
C MET A 14 2.63 11.10 6.34
N LYS A 15 2.93 12.26 5.76
CA LYS A 15 2.16 13.49 6.04
C LYS A 15 0.69 13.32 5.66
N GLN A 16 0.40 12.71 4.50
CA GLN A 16 -0.98 12.47 4.07
C GLN A 16 -1.68 11.44 4.96
N LEU A 17 -0.98 10.35 5.28
CA LEU A 17 -1.48 9.34 6.21
C LEU A 17 -1.85 9.95 7.56
N PHE A 18 -0.97 10.76 8.13
CA PHE A 18 -1.21 11.39 9.43
C PHE A 18 -2.41 12.35 9.40
N ASN A 19 -2.64 13.05 8.28
CA ASN A 19 -3.85 13.86 8.12
C ASN A 19 -5.12 13.02 8.21
N LEU A 20 -5.15 11.85 7.54
CA LEU A 20 -6.28 10.93 7.60
C LEU A 20 -6.46 10.37 9.02
N VAL A 21 -5.38 9.96 9.68
CA VAL A 21 -5.38 9.47 11.06
C VAL A 21 -5.92 10.52 12.03
N TRP A 22 -5.46 11.76 11.92
CA TRP A 22 -5.96 12.87 12.75
C TRP A 22 -7.44 13.16 12.51
N PHE A 23 -7.88 13.11 11.24
CA PHE A 23 -9.28 13.25 10.91
C PHE A 23 -10.11 12.14 11.55
N CYS A 24 -9.75 10.87 11.34
CA CYS A 24 -10.46 9.73 11.91
C CYS A 24 -10.55 9.81 13.44
N ARG A 25 -9.44 10.17 14.11
CA ARG A 25 -9.44 10.37 15.56
C ARG A 25 -10.39 11.48 16.01
N LYS A 26 -10.38 12.61 15.30
CA LYS A 26 -11.21 13.77 15.66
C LYS A 26 -12.71 13.47 15.60
N VAL A 27 -13.10 12.60 14.67
CA VAL A 27 -14.51 12.21 14.46
C VAL A 27 -14.83 10.81 14.98
N ASN A 28 -13.91 10.20 15.76
CA ASN A 28 -14.05 8.88 16.38
C ASN A 28 -14.34 7.73 15.37
N ILE A 29 -13.75 7.81 14.17
CA ILE A 29 -13.80 6.72 13.20
C ILE A 29 -12.70 5.70 13.55
N PRO A 30 -13.04 4.42 13.78
CA PRO A 30 -12.04 3.35 13.94
C PRO A 30 -11.18 3.20 12.69
N PHE A 31 -9.88 2.97 12.86
CA PHE A 31 -8.95 2.74 11.75
C PHE A 31 -7.85 1.77 12.14
N GLU A 32 -7.34 1.09 11.12
CA GLU A 32 -6.12 0.29 11.15
C GLU A 32 -5.26 0.70 9.95
N VAL A 33 -3.96 0.82 10.16
CA VAL A 33 -3.01 1.17 9.09
C VAL A 33 -1.97 0.09 8.96
N TYR A 34 -1.79 -0.39 7.75
CA TYR A 34 -0.83 -1.42 7.42
C TYR A 34 0.19 -0.91 6.41
N ALA A 35 1.45 -1.27 6.60
CA ALA A 35 2.47 -1.19 5.58
C ALA A 35 2.60 -2.57 4.90
N PHE A 36 2.72 -2.60 3.57
CA PHE A 36 2.93 -3.84 2.82
C PHE A 36 4.26 -3.80 2.07
N THR A 37 4.95 -4.92 2.08
CA THR A 37 6.27 -5.12 1.45
C THR A 37 6.50 -6.61 1.24
N ASN A 38 7.52 -6.99 0.47
CA ASN A 38 7.99 -8.37 0.37
C ASN A 38 9.41 -8.54 0.93
N ASP A 39 9.71 -7.88 2.02
CA ASP A 39 11.01 -7.96 2.67
C ASP A 39 11.16 -9.25 3.48
N ALA A 40 11.91 -10.20 2.94
CA ALA A 40 12.25 -11.46 3.63
C ALA A 40 13.16 -11.24 4.86
N TRP A 41 13.85 -10.12 4.96
CA TRP A 41 14.86 -9.83 5.99
C TRP A 41 14.26 -9.45 7.35
N SER A 42 13.06 -8.87 7.35
CA SER A 42 12.42 -8.44 8.58
C SER A 42 11.64 -9.52 9.30
N ILE A 43 11.74 -10.78 8.87
CA ILE A 43 11.05 -11.90 9.50
C ILE A 43 11.74 -12.25 10.82
N GLY A 44 11.28 -11.64 11.81
CA GLY A 44 11.23 -11.80 13.22
C GLY A 44 11.82 -12.97 13.97
N LYS A 45 13.00 -13.46 13.67
CA LYS A 45 13.90 -14.00 14.70
C LYS A 45 15.12 -13.12 14.73
N ASP A 46 15.70 -12.90 15.90
CA ASP A 46 16.98 -12.25 16.08
C ASP A 46 18.01 -12.96 15.20
N ILE A 47 18.13 -12.48 13.95
CA ILE A 47 19.15 -12.97 13.02
C ILE A 47 20.45 -12.39 13.54
N PRO A 48 21.44 -13.22 13.92
CA PRO A 48 22.73 -12.73 14.38
C PRO A 48 23.33 -11.78 13.36
N ASP A 49 23.95 -10.71 13.86
CA ASP A 49 24.53 -9.64 13.03
C ASP A 49 25.59 -10.11 12.01
N ASN A 50 26.12 -11.32 12.15
CA ASN A 50 27.24 -11.86 11.38
C ASN A 50 26.83 -12.73 10.17
N THR A 51 25.55 -12.81 9.85
CA THR A 51 25.12 -13.64 8.71
C THR A 51 25.14 -12.80 7.43
N ASN A 52 25.93 -13.26 6.45
CA ASN A 52 25.97 -12.68 5.10
C ASN A 52 24.57 -12.72 4.49
N SER A 53 24.15 -11.58 3.95
CA SER A 53 22.79 -11.35 3.43
C SER A 53 22.33 -12.40 2.40
N TYR A 54 23.22 -12.95 1.60
CA TYR A 54 22.90 -13.95 0.57
C TYR A 54 22.56 -15.35 1.11
N SER A 55 23.04 -15.72 2.29
CA SER A 55 22.76 -17.05 2.87
C SER A 55 21.33 -17.24 3.36
N HIS A 56 20.62 -16.15 3.66
CA HIS A 56 19.24 -16.21 4.14
C HIS A 56 18.21 -16.42 3.04
N TYR A 57 18.47 -15.96 1.82
CA TYR A 57 17.61 -16.23 0.67
C TYR A 57 17.47 -17.73 0.34
N ASN A 58 18.50 -18.49 0.65
CA ASN A 58 18.55 -19.94 0.41
C ASN A 58 18.16 -20.76 1.63
N ASN A 59 17.90 -20.16 2.78
CA ASN A 59 17.56 -20.89 4.00
C ASN A 59 16.06 -21.12 4.06
N GLN A 60 15.59 -22.18 3.40
CA GLN A 60 14.18 -22.57 3.34
C GLN A 60 13.56 -22.80 4.71
N GLU A 61 14.34 -23.21 5.72
CA GLU A 61 13.87 -23.40 7.09
C GLU A 61 13.37 -22.12 7.76
N LEU A 62 13.92 -20.94 7.42
CA LEU A 62 13.44 -19.65 7.94
C LEU A 62 12.13 -19.20 7.31
N LEU A 63 11.81 -19.67 6.11
CA LEU A 63 10.57 -19.38 5.38
C LEU A 63 9.47 -20.42 5.64
N ASP A 64 9.82 -21.56 6.18
CA ASP A 64 8.96 -22.75 6.33
C ASP A 64 7.74 -22.53 7.25
N PRO A 65 7.81 -21.80 8.38
CA PRO A 65 6.63 -21.57 9.21
C PRO A 65 5.49 -20.85 8.48
N TYR A 66 5.79 -20.20 7.37
CA TYR A 66 4.82 -19.44 6.56
C TYR A 66 4.39 -20.19 5.30
N ARG A 67 5.08 -21.28 4.93
CA ARG A 67 4.72 -22.20 3.84
C ARG A 67 3.72 -23.27 4.23
N LEU A 68 3.40 -23.39 5.50
CA LEU A 68 2.51 -24.41 6.03
C LEU A 68 1.02 -24.24 5.70
N GLN A 69 0.65 -23.24 4.89
CA GLN A 69 -0.66 -23.25 4.29
C GLN A 69 -0.70 -24.32 3.20
N GLU A 70 -1.72 -25.17 3.22
CA GLU A 70 -2.01 -26.10 2.13
C GLU A 70 -2.06 -25.35 0.81
N MET A 71 -0.98 -25.40 0.05
CA MET A 71 -0.92 -24.83 -1.28
C MET A 71 -1.76 -25.70 -2.21
N LYS A 72 -2.80 -25.14 -2.80
CA LYS A 72 -3.64 -25.83 -3.78
C LYS A 72 -3.28 -25.35 -5.16
N GLU A 73 -3.32 -26.28 -6.12
CA GLU A 73 -3.13 -25.96 -7.52
C GLU A 73 -4.20 -24.94 -7.97
N GLY A 74 -3.75 -23.91 -8.67
CA GLY A 74 -4.59 -22.81 -9.15
C GLY A 74 -4.78 -21.67 -8.14
N ASP A 75 -4.40 -21.83 -6.87
CA ASP A 75 -4.44 -20.72 -5.93
C ASP A 75 -3.37 -19.68 -6.27
N ILE A 76 -3.66 -18.42 -5.97
CA ILE A 76 -2.67 -17.36 -6.11
C ILE A 76 -1.49 -17.64 -5.17
N TYR A 77 -0.28 -17.55 -5.72
CA TYR A 77 0.94 -17.72 -4.93
C TYR A 77 1.27 -16.41 -4.21
N ILE A 78 1.38 -16.47 -2.91
CA ILE A 78 1.85 -15.38 -2.07
C ILE A 78 3.31 -15.67 -1.71
N GLU A 79 4.21 -14.79 -2.11
CA GLU A 79 5.63 -14.93 -1.85
C GLU A 79 5.93 -14.99 -0.34
N GLY A 80 6.86 -15.86 0.07
CA GLY A 80 7.22 -16.02 1.48
C GLY A 80 7.78 -14.77 2.15
N GLY A 81 8.28 -13.81 1.36
CA GLY A 81 8.72 -12.49 1.82
C GLY A 81 7.60 -11.48 2.07
N PHE A 82 6.38 -11.76 1.63
CA PHE A 82 5.25 -10.83 1.81
C PHE A 82 4.95 -10.53 3.27
N ARG A 83 4.71 -9.25 3.56
CA ARG A 83 4.37 -8.74 4.90
C ARG A 83 3.29 -7.70 4.83
N MET A 84 2.33 -7.83 5.75
CA MET A 84 1.37 -6.77 6.13
C MET A 84 1.64 -6.39 7.58
N VAL A 85 2.33 -5.28 7.80
CA VAL A 85 2.72 -4.81 9.14
C VAL A 85 1.72 -3.78 9.63
N ASN A 86 1.03 -4.05 10.74
CA ASN A 86 0.19 -3.04 11.39
C ASN A 86 1.09 -1.97 12.00
N ILE A 87 0.99 -0.75 11.49
CA ILE A 87 1.85 0.37 11.88
C ILE A 87 1.14 1.42 12.73
N LEU A 88 -0.20 1.55 12.62
CA LEU A 88 -1.03 2.43 13.45
C LEU A 88 -2.40 1.79 13.67
N THR A 89 -2.94 1.94 14.87
CA THR A 89 -4.27 1.45 15.20
C THR A 89 -5.04 2.46 16.05
N SER A 90 -6.34 2.56 15.81
CA SER A 90 -7.25 3.41 16.60
C SER A 90 -7.45 2.92 18.03
N THR A 91 -7.15 1.65 18.31
CA THR A 91 -7.25 1.05 19.65
C THR A 91 -6.09 1.44 20.56
N ALA A 92 -5.01 1.99 20.02
CA ALA A 92 -3.87 2.46 20.80
C ALA A 92 -4.24 3.69 21.64
N LYS A 93 -3.72 3.74 22.86
CA LYS A 93 -3.84 4.94 23.70
C LYS A 93 -3.23 6.15 23.00
N THR A 94 -3.79 7.33 23.23
CA THR A 94 -3.34 8.58 22.58
C THR A 94 -1.83 8.77 22.61
N LYS A 95 -1.21 8.56 23.78
CA LYS A 95 0.24 8.70 23.98
C LYS A 95 1.05 7.70 23.13
N ASP A 96 0.54 6.47 23.00
CA ASP A 96 1.21 5.42 22.25
C ASP A 96 1.07 5.66 20.75
N LEU A 97 -0.11 6.07 20.29
CA LEU A 97 -0.33 6.43 18.90
C LEU A 97 0.56 7.62 18.46
N ASP A 98 0.67 8.66 19.31
CA ASP A 98 1.55 9.79 19.04
C ASP A 98 3.02 9.34 18.92
N ARG A 99 3.47 8.38 19.75
CA ARG A 99 4.80 7.78 19.68
C ARG A 99 5.00 6.93 18.42
N MET A 100 4.00 6.13 18.04
CA MET A 100 4.02 5.34 16.81
C MET A 100 4.15 6.25 15.58
N MET A 101 3.36 7.32 15.51
CA MET A 101 3.42 8.30 14.41
C MET A 101 4.79 8.98 14.35
N LEU A 102 5.37 9.38 15.51
CA LEU A 102 6.71 9.95 15.55
C LEU A 102 7.76 8.97 15.04
N ASN A 103 7.71 7.71 15.47
CA ASN A 103 8.65 6.69 15.02
C ASN A 103 8.56 6.47 13.51
N LEU A 104 7.35 6.38 12.94
CA LEU A 104 7.15 6.26 11.50
C LEU A 104 7.69 7.47 10.73
N TRP A 105 7.50 8.67 11.28
CA TRP A 105 8.06 9.89 10.72
C TRP A 105 9.58 9.86 10.68
N LEU A 106 10.21 9.47 11.78
CA LEU A 106 11.67 9.36 11.88
C LEU A 106 12.21 8.31 10.91
N GLN A 107 11.52 7.16 10.76
CA GLN A 107 11.88 6.14 9.77
C GLN A 107 11.78 6.69 8.33
N ALA A 108 10.70 7.36 7.98
CA ALA A 108 10.54 7.96 6.65
C ALA A 108 11.64 8.97 6.33
N ARG A 109 12.07 9.75 7.32
CA ARG A 109 13.21 10.69 7.17
C ARG A 109 14.55 9.99 7.06
N ALA A 110 14.76 8.90 7.81
CA ALA A 110 16.00 8.13 7.76
C ALA A 110 16.29 7.58 6.36
N PHE A 111 15.25 7.15 5.64
CA PHE A 111 15.39 6.69 4.24
C PHE A 111 15.82 7.79 3.27
N ARG A 112 15.55 9.06 3.57
CA ARG A 112 15.94 10.19 2.72
C ARG A 112 17.44 10.49 2.78
N GLY A 113 18.10 10.23 3.91
CA GLY A 113 19.48 10.66 4.15
C GLY A 113 20.54 9.59 3.85
N ALA A 114 20.47 8.46 4.52
CA ALA A 114 21.39 7.35 4.35
C ALA A 114 20.68 6.04 4.72
N MET A 115 20.65 5.10 3.78
CA MET A 115 19.98 3.80 3.93
C MET A 115 20.45 2.96 5.14
N TYR A 116 21.50 3.38 5.83
CA TYR A 116 22.13 2.64 6.93
C TYR A 116 21.59 2.96 8.34
N GLN A 117 20.65 3.91 8.47
CA GLN A 117 20.19 4.40 9.78
C GLN A 117 18.74 4.01 10.13
N TYR A 118 18.08 3.20 9.31
CA TYR A 118 16.72 2.73 9.59
C TYR A 118 16.71 1.46 10.45
N ALA A 119 15.63 1.25 11.16
CA ALA A 119 15.44 0.01 11.90
C ALA A 119 15.27 -1.16 10.93
N ARG A 120 16.01 -2.27 11.15
CA ARG A 120 16.05 -3.45 10.26
C ARG A 120 14.67 -3.97 9.84
N ARG A 121 13.69 -3.92 10.74
CA ARG A 121 12.31 -4.38 10.49
C ARG A 121 11.48 -3.46 9.57
N PHE A 122 12.06 -2.35 9.12
CA PHE A 122 11.42 -1.37 8.25
C PHE A 122 12.16 -1.21 6.92
N THR A 123 12.83 -2.25 6.46
CA THR A 123 13.50 -2.26 5.16
C THR A 123 12.48 -2.03 4.03
N LEU A 124 12.82 -1.15 3.10
CA LEU A 124 12.04 -0.96 1.88
C LEU A 124 12.41 -2.05 0.88
N SER A 125 11.40 -2.70 0.27
CA SER A 125 11.64 -3.76 -0.70
C SER A 125 10.71 -3.64 -1.91
N GLY A 126 10.15 -4.73 -2.43
CA GLY A 126 9.24 -4.69 -3.58
C GLY A 126 7.83 -4.23 -3.24
N THR A 127 6.98 -4.16 -4.27
CA THR A 127 5.60 -3.66 -4.19
C THR A 127 4.60 -4.80 -4.40
N PRO A 128 4.34 -5.68 -3.42
CA PRO A 128 3.39 -6.80 -3.53
C PRO A 128 1.94 -6.30 -3.39
N LEU A 129 1.51 -5.43 -4.30
CA LEU A 129 0.21 -4.77 -4.23
C LEU A 129 -0.96 -5.76 -4.37
N ASN A 130 -0.84 -6.76 -5.23
CA ASN A 130 -1.91 -7.74 -5.44
C ASN A 130 -2.11 -8.60 -4.20
N GLU A 131 -1.03 -9.04 -3.58
CA GLU A 131 -1.02 -9.78 -2.31
C GLU A 131 -1.60 -8.92 -1.18
N ALA A 132 -1.26 -7.64 -1.15
CA ALA A 132 -1.79 -6.68 -0.18
C ALA A 132 -3.31 -6.48 -0.35
N ILE A 133 -3.83 -6.40 -1.59
CA ILE A 133 -5.26 -6.28 -1.86
C ILE A 133 -6.02 -7.52 -1.37
N ILE A 134 -5.47 -8.72 -1.58
CA ILE A 134 -6.09 -9.96 -1.09
C ILE A 134 -6.09 -9.98 0.44
N SER A 135 -4.97 -9.68 1.06
CA SER A 135 -4.80 -9.70 2.52
C SER A 135 -5.66 -8.64 3.19
N VAL A 136 -5.76 -7.44 2.62
CA VAL A 136 -6.60 -6.37 3.18
C VAL A 136 -8.08 -6.75 3.14
N GLY A 137 -8.50 -7.58 2.19
CA GLY A 137 -9.85 -8.14 2.14
C GLY A 137 -10.19 -8.93 3.41
N GLN A 138 -9.28 -9.79 3.85
CA GLN A 138 -9.44 -10.58 5.08
C GLN A 138 -9.40 -9.68 6.34
N LEU A 139 -8.43 -8.78 6.41
CA LEU A 139 -8.29 -7.82 7.52
C LEU A 139 -9.51 -6.92 7.64
N THR A 140 -10.08 -6.47 6.53
CA THR A 140 -11.29 -5.66 6.51
C THR A 140 -12.50 -6.42 7.05
N LYS A 141 -12.69 -7.69 6.67
CA LYS A 141 -13.76 -8.55 7.24
C LYS A 141 -13.62 -8.68 8.76
N GLN A 142 -12.38 -8.85 9.24
CA GLN A 142 -12.10 -8.92 10.67
C GLN A 142 -12.41 -7.59 11.37
N LEU A 143 -11.98 -6.46 10.81
CA LEU A 143 -12.22 -5.12 11.37
C LEU A 143 -13.72 -4.80 11.43
N ILE A 144 -14.47 -5.07 10.36
CA ILE A 144 -15.93 -4.89 10.33
C ILE A 144 -16.60 -5.68 11.46
N LYS A 145 -16.19 -6.93 11.64
CA LYS A 145 -16.76 -7.80 12.70
C LYS A 145 -16.41 -7.32 14.11
N THR A 146 -15.15 -6.99 14.35
CA THR A 146 -14.66 -6.61 15.69
C THR A 146 -15.12 -5.23 16.11
N ALA A 147 -15.11 -4.25 15.22
CA ALA A 147 -15.54 -2.89 15.47
C ALA A 147 -17.05 -2.65 15.17
N LYS A 148 -17.79 -3.69 14.72
CA LYS A 148 -19.23 -3.63 14.39
C LYS A 148 -19.55 -2.52 13.39
N LEU A 149 -18.74 -2.38 12.33
CA LEU A 149 -18.87 -1.31 11.37
C LEU A 149 -20.01 -1.58 10.38
N GLN A 150 -20.76 -0.56 10.03
CA GLN A 150 -21.79 -0.61 8.99
C GLN A 150 -21.22 -0.35 7.59
N LYS A 151 -20.16 0.47 7.51
CA LYS A 151 -19.44 0.85 6.27
C LYS A 151 -17.95 0.87 6.54
N CYS A 152 -17.16 0.43 5.58
CA CYS A 152 -15.72 0.46 5.66
C CYS A 152 -15.11 1.13 4.42
N HIS A 153 -13.94 1.72 4.58
CA HIS A 153 -13.16 2.29 3.48
C HIS A 153 -11.75 1.73 3.53
N VAL A 154 -11.32 1.11 2.46
CA VAL A 154 -9.94 0.68 2.25
C VAL A 154 -9.25 1.75 1.41
N ILE A 155 -8.18 2.34 1.94
CA ILE A 155 -7.39 3.36 1.26
C ILE A 155 -6.01 2.78 0.97
N VAL A 156 -5.66 2.69 -0.31
CA VAL A 156 -4.35 2.21 -0.78
C VAL A 156 -3.51 3.41 -1.21
N LEU A 157 -2.37 3.61 -0.56
CA LEU A 157 -1.37 4.62 -0.91
C LEU A 157 -0.17 3.92 -1.54
N THR A 158 0.15 4.20 -2.81
CA THR A 158 1.26 3.58 -3.54
C THR A 158 1.83 4.55 -4.59
N ASP A 159 3.07 4.35 -5.01
CA ASP A 159 3.67 5.03 -6.15
C ASP A 159 3.72 4.14 -7.40
N GLY A 160 3.46 2.86 -7.22
CA GLY A 160 3.60 1.81 -8.23
C GLY A 160 2.29 1.12 -8.62
N GLU A 161 2.42 0.19 -9.53
CA GLU A 161 1.42 -0.78 -9.93
C GLU A 161 1.79 -2.14 -9.36
N GLY A 162 0.81 -3.06 -9.27
CA GLY A 162 1.08 -4.43 -8.88
C GLY A 162 2.04 -5.09 -9.88
N TYR A 163 3.02 -5.83 -9.35
CA TYR A 163 3.90 -6.66 -10.16
C TYR A 163 3.20 -7.92 -10.66
N HIS A 164 3.92 -8.68 -11.50
CA HIS A 164 3.46 -9.98 -11.95
C HIS A 164 3.12 -10.89 -10.77
N SER A 165 1.86 -11.27 -10.70
CA SER A 165 1.43 -12.28 -9.74
C SER A 165 1.75 -13.67 -10.27
N SER A 166 1.84 -14.64 -9.38
CA SER A 166 2.04 -16.05 -9.69
C SER A 166 0.92 -16.90 -9.11
N PHE A 167 0.78 -18.12 -9.57
CA PHE A 167 -0.17 -19.10 -9.06
C PHE A 167 0.52 -20.44 -8.79
N ASN A 168 -0.03 -21.22 -7.88
CA ASN A 168 0.47 -22.54 -7.55
C ASN A 168 0.14 -23.52 -8.66
N GLN A 169 1.12 -24.29 -9.09
CA GLN A 169 0.96 -25.31 -10.13
C GLN A 169 1.82 -26.54 -9.83
N MET A 170 1.24 -27.71 -9.99
CA MET A 170 2.00 -28.97 -10.00
C MET A 170 2.91 -29.00 -11.23
N ARG A 171 4.19 -29.27 -11.01
CA ARG A 171 5.19 -29.39 -12.08
C ARG A 171 6.24 -30.43 -11.75
N GLU A 172 6.77 -31.03 -12.80
CA GLU A 172 7.87 -31.99 -12.68
C GLU A 172 9.15 -31.27 -12.24
N SER A 173 9.77 -31.73 -11.18
CA SER A 173 11.07 -31.26 -10.72
C SER A 173 12.15 -31.59 -11.76
N TYR A 174 13.02 -30.65 -12.05
CA TYR A 174 14.10 -30.86 -13.01
C TYR A 174 15.10 -31.92 -12.57
N TYR A 175 15.33 -32.05 -11.26
CA TYR A 175 16.39 -32.91 -10.69
C TYR A 175 15.92 -34.34 -10.50
N ASP A 176 14.82 -34.56 -9.84
CA ASP A 176 14.35 -35.88 -9.39
C ASP A 176 13.15 -36.42 -10.17
N LYS A 177 12.61 -35.63 -11.11
CA LYS A 177 11.43 -35.96 -11.92
C LYS A 177 10.14 -36.18 -11.12
N GLU A 178 10.15 -35.84 -9.83
CA GLU A 178 8.96 -35.91 -9.01
C GLU A 178 8.02 -34.71 -9.28
N MET A 179 6.70 -34.95 -9.15
CA MET A 179 5.70 -33.90 -9.25
C MET A 179 5.67 -33.10 -7.93
N THR A 180 6.08 -31.85 -8.00
CA THR A 180 6.14 -30.96 -6.84
C THR A 180 5.29 -29.72 -7.06
N MET A 181 4.74 -29.15 -5.95
CA MET A 181 4.06 -27.89 -6.01
C MET A 181 5.08 -26.77 -6.22
N GLY A 182 4.96 -26.10 -7.35
CA GLY A 182 5.72 -24.91 -7.67
C GLY A 182 4.82 -23.71 -7.92
N HIS A 183 5.39 -22.62 -8.41
CA HIS A 183 4.63 -21.46 -8.85
C HIS A 183 4.98 -21.09 -10.29
N CYS A 184 4.00 -20.55 -11.01
CA CYS A 184 4.14 -20.06 -12.37
C CYS A 184 3.67 -18.62 -12.46
N GLY A 185 4.34 -17.82 -13.30
CA GLY A 185 3.91 -16.46 -13.60
C GLY A 185 2.51 -16.45 -14.22
N LEU A 186 1.68 -15.56 -13.75
CA LEU A 186 0.31 -15.39 -14.17
C LEU A 186 0.26 -14.51 -15.42
N ALA A 187 -0.46 -14.94 -16.45
CA ALA A 187 -0.75 -14.12 -17.62
C ALA A 187 -2.16 -13.50 -17.48
N PRO A 188 -2.28 -12.19 -17.23
CA PRO A 188 -3.56 -11.55 -16.95
C PRO A 188 -4.65 -11.85 -17.97
N TRP A 189 -4.30 -11.85 -19.23
CA TRP A 189 -5.25 -12.08 -20.35
C TRP A 189 -5.74 -13.53 -20.51
N LYS A 190 -5.10 -14.47 -19.80
CA LYS A 190 -5.48 -15.89 -19.76
C LYS A 190 -6.05 -16.31 -18.42
N THR A 191 -6.13 -15.38 -17.46
CA THR A 191 -6.48 -15.69 -16.09
C THR A 191 -7.93 -15.38 -15.77
N THR A 192 -8.55 -16.28 -15.03
CA THR A 192 -9.86 -16.10 -14.40
C THR A 192 -9.70 -16.12 -12.91
N ILE A 193 -10.04 -15.01 -12.25
CA ILE A 193 -10.09 -14.96 -10.79
C ILE A 193 -11.44 -15.51 -10.34
N ARG A 194 -11.44 -16.48 -9.44
CA ARG A 194 -12.64 -17.09 -8.87
C ARG A 194 -12.73 -16.81 -7.37
N VAL A 195 -13.89 -16.35 -6.93
CA VAL A 195 -14.19 -16.11 -5.52
C VAL A 195 -15.59 -16.65 -5.23
N GLY A 196 -15.66 -17.79 -4.54
CA GLY A 196 -16.91 -18.53 -4.41
C GLY A 196 -17.48 -18.92 -5.78
N SER A 197 -18.72 -18.54 -6.04
CA SER A 197 -19.39 -18.79 -7.34
C SER A 197 -19.14 -17.70 -8.38
N LYS A 198 -18.45 -16.61 -8.04
CA LYS A 198 -18.21 -15.47 -8.92
C LYS A 198 -16.91 -15.64 -9.69
N SER A 199 -16.90 -15.18 -10.95
CA SER A 199 -15.72 -15.19 -11.82
C SER A 199 -15.45 -13.80 -12.39
N PHE A 200 -14.18 -13.40 -12.39
CA PHE A 200 -13.71 -12.11 -12.89
C PHE A 200 -12.67 -12.38 -13.98
N VAL A 201 -12.96 -11.90 -15.19
CA VAL A 201 -12.19 -12.16 -16.40
C VAL A 201 -11.92 -10.87 -17.16
N GLY A 202 -11.08 -10.97 -18.19
CA GLY A 202 -10.90 -9.91 -19.19
C GLY A 202 -9.88 -8.87 -18.83
N ALA A 203 -8.96 -9.15 -17.90
CA ALA A 203 -7.78 -8.33 -17.70
C ALA A 203 -6.84 -8.46 -18.91
N LYS A 204 -6.39 -7.33 -19.47
CA LYS A 204 -5.49 -7.31 -20.65
C LYS A 204 -4.03 -7.04 -20.26
N CYS A 205 -3.81 -6.56 -19.04
CA CYS A 205 -2.50 -6.22 -18.49
C CYS A 205 -2.54 -6.32 -16.96
N GLU A 206 -1.38 -6.19 -16.32
CA GLU A 206 -1.20 -6.33 -14.86
C GLU A 206 -2.09 -5.39 -14.06
N SER A 207 -2.20 -4.13 -14.44
CA SER A 207 -3.03 -3.19 -13.69
C SER A 207 -4.53 -3.45 -13.86
N GLU A 208 -4.97 -3.98 -15.00
CA GLU A 208 -6.35 -4.45 -15.14
C GLU A 208 -6.58 -5.71 -14.30
N PHE A 209 -5.57 -6.57 -14.15
CA PHE A 209 -5.62 -7.70 -13.24
C PHE A 209 -5.77 -7.24 -11.78
N THR A 210 -4.98 -6.26 -11.35
CA THR A 210 -5.14 -5.62 -10.03
C THR A 210 -6.56 -5.06 -9.85
N CYS A 211 -7.12 -4.40 -10.86
CA CYS A 211 -8.51 -3.94 -10.83
C CYS A 211 -9.50 -5.10 -10.65
N LYS A 212 -9.29 -6.22 -11.34
CA LYS A 212 -10.14 -7.41 -11.18
C LYS A 212 -10.00 -8.06 -9.80
N LEU A 213 -8.83 -8.02 -9.20
CA LEU A 213 -8.65 -8.45 -7.81
C LEU A 213 -9.44 -7.57 -6.85
N VAL A 214 -9.43 -6.24 -7.03
CA VAL A 214 -10.25 -5.33 -6.22
C VAL A 214 -11.74 -5.64 -6.39
N GLU A 215 -12.23 -5.86 -7.62
CA GLU A 215 -13.62 -6.27 -7.86
C GLU A 215 -13.95 -7.58 -7.14
N ALA A 216 -13.05 -8.56 -7.19
CA ALA A 216 -13.20 -9.85 -6.54
C ALA A 216 -13.28 -9.71 -5.01
N VAL A 217 -12.34 -9.00 -4.41
CA VAL A 217 -12.30 -8.74 -2.97
C VAL A 217 -13.54 -7.97 -2.51
N LYS A 218 -13.93 -6.91 -3.22
CA LYS A 218 -15.16 -6.13 -2.92
C LYS A 218 -16.40 -7.00 -2.95
N SER A 219 -16.45 -7.97 -3.84
CA SER A 219 -17.61 -8.85 -3.97
C SER A 219 -17.92 -9.67 -2.72
N GLU A 220 -16.94 -9.81 -1.84
CA GLU A 220 -17.05 -10.53 -0.57
C GLU A 220 -17.24 -9.62 0.65
N ILE A 221 -17.10 -8.32 0.47
CA ILE A 221 -17.17 -7.34 1.57
C ILE A 221 -18.25 -6.31 1.23
N PRO A 222 -19.50 -6.55 1.59
CA PRO A 222 -20.58 -5.59 1.36
C PRO A 222 -20.29 -4.29 2.10
N ASN A 223 -20.70 -3.17 1.52
CA ASN A 223 -20.54 -1.82 2.09
C ASN A 223 -19.08 -1.40 2.34
N CYS A 224 -18.16 -1.90 1.51
CA CYS A 224 -16.76 -1.50 1.54
C CYS A 224 -16.38 -0.72 0.27
N ASN A 225 -15.87 0.49 0.45
CA ASN A 225 -15.33 1.31 -0.64
C ASN A 225 -13.82 1.14 -0.72
N PHE A 226 -13.30 1.00 -1.93
CA PHE A 226 -11.87 0.97 -2.21
C PHE A 226 -11.43 2.29 -2.85
N ILE A 227 -10.49 2.96 -2.20
CA ILE A 227 -9.91 4.23 -2.64
C ILE A 227 -8.43 4.01 -2.93
N GLY A 228 -8.02 4.22 -4.17
CA GLY A 228 -6.62 4.16 -4.57
C GLY A 228 -6.05 5.56 -4.74
N ILE A 229 -4.90 5.82 -4.13
CA ILE A 229 -4.16 7.08 -4.24
C ILE A 229 -2.75 6.75 -4.73
N ARG A 230 -2.48 7.13 -5.97
CA ARG A 230 -1.15 7.00 -6.56
C ARG A 230 -0.37 8.30 -6.40
N ILE A 231 0.83 8.19 -5.86
CA ILE A 231 1.73 9.33 -5.71
C ILE A 231 2.68 9.33 -6.90
N LEU A 232 2.69 10.40 -7.66
CA LEU A 232 3.55 10.55 -8.84
C LEU A 232 4.79 11.34 -8.48
N GLU A 233 5.95 10.79 -8.81
CA GLU A 233 7.21 11.51 -8.76
C GLU A 233 7.25 12.68 -9.73
N LYS A 234 8.21 13.59 -9.55
CA LYS A 234 8.45 14.69 -10.49
C LYS A 234 8.78 14.11 -11.87
N GLY A 235 7.93 14.38 -12.87
CA GLY A 235 8.06 13.84 -14.21
C GLY A 235 7.27 12.57 -14.51
N GLY A 236 6.81 11.82 -13.51
CA GLY A 236 6.04 10.57 -13.66
C GLY A 236 4.65 10.75 -14.27
N GLY A 237 4.15 11.98 -14.31
CA GLY A 237 2.83 12.28 -14.86
C GLY A 237 2.66 11.87 -16.32
N ARG A 238 3.68 12.05 -17.17
CA ARG A 238 3.60 11.72 -18.58
C ARG A 238 3.32 10.23 -18.82
N GLN A 239 4.04 9.37 -18.14
CA GLN A 239 3.86 7.91 -18.24
C GLN A 239 2.47 7.51 -17.72
N PHE A 240 2.06 8.07 -16.60
CA PHE A 240 0.74 7.86 -16.03
C PHE A 240 -0.38 8.26 -16.99
N TYR A 241 -0.33 9.47 -17.55
CA TYR A 241 -1.37 9.93 -18.50
C TYR A 241 -1.41 9.07 -19.76
N SER A 242 -0.26 8.73 -20.34
CA SER A 242 -0.18 7.88 -21.54
C SER A 242 -0.81 6.50 -21.28
N TYR A 243 -0.58 5.96 -20.10
CA TYR A 243 -1.12 4.68 -19.69
C TYR A 243 -2.67 4.70 -19.60
N TYR A 244 -3.21 5.68 -18.86
CA TYR A 244 -4.66 5.76 -18.67
C TYR A 244 -5.42 6.34 -19.86
N ALA A 245 -4.79 7.18 -20.67
CA ALA A 245 -5.39 7.73 -21.88
C ALA A 245 -5.54 6.71 -23.00
N ARG A 246 -4.72 5.64 -23.04
CA ARG A 246 -4.78 4.56 -24.04
C ARG A 246 -4.97 5.08 -25.46
N ASN A 247 -4.14 6.04 -25.89
CA ASN A 247 -4.19 6.70 -27.20
C ASN A 247 -5.37 7.69 -27.42
N HIS A 248 -6.14 8.01 -26.40
CA HIS A 248 -7.14 9.08 -26.47
C HIS A 248 -6.49 10.43 -26.10
N TYR A 249 -6.06 11.17 -27.12
CA TYR A 249 -5.34 12.44 -26.92
C TYR A 249 -6.12 13.44 -26.06
N ASN A 250 -7.40 13.63 -26.29
CA ASN A 250 -8.22 14.56 -25.52
C ASN A 250 -8.22 14.21 -24.02
N PHE A 251 -8.34 12.93 -23.68
CA PHE A 251 -8.33 12.46 -22.29
C PHE A 251 -6.95 12.66 -21.64
N TYR A 252 -5.87 12.49 -22.41
CA TYR A 252 -4.51 12.80 -21.96
C TYR A 252 -4.38 14.29 -21.56
N GLU A 253 -4.83 15.20 -22.42
CA GLU A 253 -4.78 16.64 -22.19
C GLU A 253 -5.66 17.05 -20.99
N GLU A 254 -6.85 16.48 -20.86
CA GLU A 254 -7.74 16.69 -19.71
C GLU A 254 -7.08 16.31 -18.40
N MET A 255 -6.45 15.13 -18.33
CA MET A 255 -5.73 14.66 -17.14
C MET A 255 -4.55 15.60 -16.82
N ARG A 256 -3.79 16.00 -17.83
CA ARG A 256 -2.66 16.92 -17.67
C ARG A 256 -3.13 18.27 -17.12
N ASP A 257 -4.23 18.79 -17.63
CA ASP A 257 -4.79 20.05 -17.18
C ASP A 257 -5.39 19.97 -15.78
N GLN A 258 -6.07 18.87 -15.43
CA GLN A 258 -6.52 18.63 -14.06
C GLN A 258 -5.34 18.60 -13.09
N MET A 259 -4.27 17.88 -13.42
CA MET A 259 -3.05 17.82 -12.61
C MET A 259 -2.42 19.21 -12.43
N ARG A 260 -2.33 19.99 -13.51
CA ARG A 260 -1.78 21.34 -13.46
C ARG A 260 -2.61 22.28 -12.57
N LYS A 261 -3.94 22.21 -12.66
CA LYS A 261 -4.86 23.07 -11.90
C LYS A 261 -4.99 22.67 -10.44
N ASN A 262 -5.06 21.37 -10.17
CA ASN A 262 -5.47 20.84 -8.88
C ASN A 262 -4.34 20.11 -8.13
N GLY A 263 -3.24 19.78 -8.82
CA GLY A 263 -2.19 18.91 -8.28
C GLY A 263 -2.61 17.44 -8.15
N ALA A 264 -3.79 17.09 -8.67
CA ALA A 264 -4.34 15.76 -8.66
C ALA A 264 -5.24 15.49 -9.87
N VAL A 265 -5.34 14.24 -10.27
CA VAL A 265 -6.25 13.73 -11.30
C VAL A 265 -7.14 12.65 -10.70
N PHE A 266 -8.42 12.71 -11.00
CA PHE A 266 -9.39 11.69 -10.59
C PHE A 266 -9.82 10.88 -11.81
N ILE A 267 -9.75 9.55 -11.67
CA ILE A 267 -10.07 8.62 -12.75
C ILE A 267 -11.21 7.72 -12.28
N ASN A 268 -12.27 7.67 -13.06
CA ASN A 268 -13.34 6.73 -12.83
C ASN A 268 -12.90 5.34 -13.26
N THR A 269 -12.90 4.41 -12.34
CA THR A 269 -12.65 2.99 -12.61
C THR A 269 -13.88 2.18 -12.23
N LYS A 270 -13.99 0.97 -12.76
CA LYS A 270 -15.08 0.05 -12.37
C LYS A 270 -14.80 -0.64 -11.03
N SER A 271 -13.54 -0.68 -10.62
CA SER A 271 -13.05 -1.44 -9.47
C SER A 271 -12.90 -0.59 -8.21
N PHE A 272 -12.15 0.51 -8.32
CA PHE A 272 -12.04 1.47 -7.22
C PHE A 272 -13.21 2.44 -7.25
N ASP A 273 -13.78 2.72 -6.08
CA ASP A 273 -14.83 3.73 -5.93
C ASP A 273 -14.27 5.16 -6.12
N LEU A 274 -12.99 5.31 -5.84
CA LEU A 274 -12.21 6.50 -6.17
C LEU A 274 -10.79 6.08 -6.52
N TRP A 275 -10.30 6.48 -7.68
CA TRP A 275 -8.90 6.35 -8.05
C TRP A 275 -8.34 7.72 -8.38
N CYS A 276 -7.29 8.13 -7.69
CA CYS A 276 -6.65 9.42 -7.97
C CYS A 276 -5.14 9.32 -8.01
N ALA A 277 -4.53 10.15 -8.85
CA ALA A 277 -3.10 10.39 -8.85
C ALA A 277 -2.81 11.79 -8.31
N VAL A 278 -1.80 11.89 -7.45
CA VAL A 278 -1.38 13.15 -6.82
C VAL A 278 0.10 13.38 -7.09
N GLN A 279 0.47 14.57 -7.52
CA GLN A 279 1.87 14.87 -7.77
C GLN A 279 2.63 15.10 -6.46
N GLN A 280 3.81 14.50 -6.30
CA GLN A 280 4.65 14.62 -5.12
C GLN A 280 4.89 16.08 -4.72
N THR A 281 5.13 16.96 -5.70
CA THR A 281 5.38 18.39 -5.45
C THR A 281 4.21 19.11 -4.80
N THR A 282 2.99 18.64 -5.00
CA THR A 282 1.81 19.20 -4.32
C THR A 282 1.66 18.73 -2.89
N LEU A 283 2.40 17.69 -2.51
CA LEU A 283 2.46 17.15 -1.15
C LEU A 283 3.57 17.83 -0.32
N HIS A 284 4.48 18.59 -0.95
CA HIS A 284 5.50 19.34 -0.22
C HIS A 284 4.83 20.41 0.66
N ALA A 285 5.02 20.28 1.96
CA ALA A 285 4.85 21.37 2.88
C ALA A 285 6.14 22.20 2.85
N ASP A 286 6.05 23.50 2.56
CA ASP A 286 7.20 24.41 2.61
C ASP A 286 7.64 24.71 4.05
N ASP A 287 6.90 24.22 5.05
CA ASP A 287 7.29 24.29 6.45
C ASP A 287 8.03 23.01 6.80
N GLU A 288 9.34 23.06 6.90
CA GLU A 288 10.11 22.05 7.61
C GLU A 288 9.57 21.93 9.02
N LEU A 289 9.23 20.73 9.44
CA LEU A 289 8.96 20.47 10.84
C LEU A 289 10.33 20.48 11.53
N GLU A 290 10.85 21.65 11.84
CA GLU A 290 12.01 21.79 12.70
C GLU A 290 11.61 21.29 14.08
N VAL A 291 11.99 20.07 14.36
CA VAL A 291 11.83 19.44 15.66
C VAL A 291 13.22 19.24 16.22
N ASP A 292 13.64 20.12 17.12
CA ASP A 292 14.86 19.94 17.87
C ASP A 292 14.78 18.69 18.75
N ALA A 293 15.88 17.98 18.89
CA ALA A 293 15.98 16.86 19.81
C ALA A 293 15.65 17.34 21.23
N GLY A 294 14.60 16.77 21.85
CA GLY A 294 14.19 17.13 23.21
C GLY A 294 12.95 18.03 23.33
N VAL A 295 12.33 18.40 22.23
CA VAL A 295 11.11 19.23 22.23
C VAL A 295 9.91 18.48 22.83
N GLU A 296 9.17 19.15 23.71
CA GLU A 296 7.93 18.63 24.29
C GLU A 296 6.92 18.18 23.21
N LYS A 297 6.30 17.01 23.41
CA LYS A 297 5.29 16.41 22.51
C LYS A 297 4.20 17.38 22.08
N ARG A 298 3.82 18.33 22.95
CA ARG A 298 2.80 19.35 22.68
C ARG A 298 3.22 20.31 21.58
N LYS A 299 4.50 20.68 21.54
CA LYS A 299 5.08 21.56 20.51
C LYS A 299 5.20 20.86 19.16
N ILE A 300 5.56 19.56 19.16
CA ILE A 300 5.57 18.72 17.94
C ILE A 300 4.15 18.65 17.36
N ALA A 301 3.15 18.35 18.18
CA ALA A 301 1.76 18.31 17.76
C ALA A 301 1.24 19.67 17.26
N GLN A 302 1.70 20.79 17.87
CA GLN A 302 1.37 22.14 17.44
C GLN A 302 2.02 22.49 16.08
N ALA A 303 3.31 22.20 15.90
CA ALA A 303 4.04 22.40 14.67
C ALA A 303 3.41 21.59 13.52
N PHE A 304 3.07 20.33 13.80
CA PHE A 304 2.36 19.45 12.86
C PHE A 304 0.98 19.99 12.46
N ARG A 305 0.18 20.49 13.41
CA ARG A 305 -1.11 21.14 13.13
C ARG A 305 -0.96 22.41 12.31
N LYS A 306 0.09 23.20 12.56
CA LYS A 306 0.39 24.44 11.81
C LYS A 306 0.78 24.12 10.37
N MET A 307 1.62 23.10 10.16
CA MET A 307 2.02 22.59 8.85
C MET A 307 0.82 22.18 7.99
N ASN A 308 -0.17 21.52 8.60
CA ASN A 308 -1.35 20.99 7.90
C ASN A 308 -2.42 22.05 7.57
N LYS A 309 -2.37 23.22 8.17
CA LYS A 309 -3.39 24.27 7.94
C LYS A 309 -3.28 24.97 6.58
N ASN A 310 -2.14 24.91 5.90
CA ASN A 310 -1.81 25.91 4.86
C ASN A 310 -1.92 25.44 3.41
N LYS A 311 -2.38 24.20 3.05
CA LYS A 311 -2.33 23.75 1.64
C LYS A 311 -3.64 23.31 1.01
N LYS A 312 -3.80 23.73 -0.26
CA LYS A 312 -4.98 23.42 -1.10
C LYS A 312 -5.09 21.92 -1.45
N SER A 313 -3.97 21.23 -1.70
CA SER A 313 -3.96 19.82 -2.12
C SER A 313 -4.30 18.84 -0.98
N ASN A 314 -3.84 19.14 0.25
CA ASN A 314 -4.19 18.34 1.42
C ASN A 314 -5.70 18.35 1.70
N LYS A 315 -6.34 19.48 1.38
CA LYS A 315 -7.79 19.62 1.49
C LYS A 315 -8.54 18.85 0.40
N LEU A 316 -7.93 18.65 -0.78
CA LEU A 316 -8.59 17.97 -1.89
C LEU A 316 -8.79 16.47 -1.58
N ILE A 317 -7.74 15.76 -1.17
CA ILE A 317 -7.83 14.33 -0.82
C ILE A 317 -8.79 14.13 0.36
N VAL A 318 -8.65 14.91 1.41
CA VAL A 318 -9.54 14.84 2.58
C VAL A 318 -10.98 15.20 2.18
N LYS A 319 -11.18 16.20 1.31
CA LYS A 319 -12.51 16.57 0.81
C LYS A 319 -13.16 15.44 0.00
N GLU A 320 -12.40 14.81 -0.90
CA GLU A 320 -12.92 13.68 -1.68
C GLU A 320 -13.18 12.47 -0.79
N PHE A 321 -12.31 12.23 0.21
CA PHE A 321 -12.54 11.20 1.22
C PHE A 321 -13.84 11.48 2.02
N ILE A 322 -14.03 12.71 2.49
CA ILE A 322 -15.26 13.10 3.21
C ILE A 322 -16.50 12.85 2.37
N LYS A 323 -16.47 13.14 1.05
CA LYS A 323 -17.60 12.82 0.15
C LYS A 323 -17.94 11.32 0.09
N GLN A 324 -16.94 10.45 0.29
CA GLN A 324 -17.13 8.99 0.27
C GLN A 324 -17.69 8.46 1.60
N ILE A 325 -17.46 9.16 2.71
CA ILE A 325 -17.92 8.75 4.05
C ILE A 325 -19.22 9.43 4.48
N ALA A 326 -19.58 10.54 3.87
CA ALA A 326 -20.86 11.23 4.09
C ALA A 326 -21.99 10.55 3.33
#